data_12d41b946e4b02733adba01795d8f0fa
#
_entry.id   12d41b946e4b02733adba01795d8f0fa
#
_cell.length_a   1.000
_cell.length_b   1.000
_cell.length_c   1.000
_cell.angle_alpha   90.00
_cell.angle_beta   90.00
_cell.angle_gamma   90.00
#
_symmetry.space_group_name_H-M   'P 1'
#
loop_
_entity.id
_entity.type
_entity.pdbx_description
1 polymer ?
#
loop_
_entity_poly.entity_id
_entity_poly.type
_entity_poly.pdbx_seq_one_letter_code
_entity_poly.pdbx_strand_id
1 'polypeptide(L)'
;KENLGFSGGNNLGIQAAKGKYLFIINNDTVFKDFYIQALIDRLESSPKIGIVCPKIRFAWGANPIQYAGYTPLSKMTVRNRAIGFGEEDKGQYEIAHPTPYAHGAAMLVKREAVEKVGLMPLCYFLYYEELDWSMMFTRAGYQIWYEPKCTVYHKESQATGQNSPLRTYFITRNRFKLVQRNYGGIYKWLAYAYLFCVVATRDGIKFAFHGHWDLLSAALRGICDFMFNKQSYITK
;
A
#
# COMPACT_ATOMS: atom_id res chain seq x y z
N LYS A 1 14.35 -7.91 -20.07
CA LYS A 1 13.62 -6.80 -19.38
C LYS A 1 13.68 -7.09 -17.90
N GLU A 2 14.24 -6.18 -17.13
CA GLU A 2 14.35 -6.30 -15.68
C GLU A 2 12.98 -6.03 -15.00
N ASN A 3 12.66 -6.80 -13.96
CA ASN A 3 11.48 -6.54 -13.14
C ASN A 3 11.82 -5.48 -12.08
N LEU A 4 11.25 -4.29 -12.23
CA LEU A 4 11.51 -3.14 -11.37
C LEU A 4 10.62 -3.09 -10.11
N GLY A 5 9.76 -4.09 -9.92
CA GLY A 5 8.76 -4.09 -8.85
C GLY A 5 7.66 -3.06 -9.06
N PHE A 6 6.80 -2.91 -8.05
CA PHE A 6 5.65 -2.01 -8.12
C PHE A 6 6.07 -0.54 -8.23
N SER A 7 6.94 -0.06 -7.35
CA SER A 7 7.43 1.33 -7.37
C SER A 7 8.14 1.67 -8.66
N GLY A 8 9.06 0.83 -9.12
CA GLY A 8 9.85 1.10 -10.32
C GLY A 8 9.00 1.12 -11.59
N GLY A 9 8.06 0.16 -11.73
CA GLY A 9 7.13 0.12 -12.85
C GLY A 9 6.23 1.36 -12.90
N ASN A 10 5.62 1.73 -11.76
CA ASN A 10 4.79 2.92 -11.67
C ASN A 10 5.58 4.21 -11.92
N ASN A 11 6.81 4.32 -11.41
CA ASN A 11 7.65 5.48 -11.62
C ASN A 11 7.99 5.70 -13.10
N LEU A 12 8.25 4.63 -13.85
CA LEU A 12 8.41 4.73 -15.32
C LEU A 12 7.13 5.25 -15.99
N GLY A 13 5.97 4.74 -15.60
CA GLY A 13 4.68 5.22 -16.09
C GLY A 13 4.44 6.70 -15.75
N ILE A 14 4.72 7.12 -14.51
CA ILE A 14 4.60 8.50 -14.04
C ILE A 14 5.49 9.44 -14.88
N GLN A 15 6.73 9.05 -15.12
CA GLN A 15 7.70 9.85 -15.90
C GLN A 15 7.30 9.95 -17.38
N ALA A 16 6.76 8.89 -17.98
CA ALA A 16 6.34 8.87 -19.36
C ALA A 16 5.00 9.60 -19.61
N ALA A 17 4.13 9.64 -18.61
CA ALA A 17 2.82 10.27 -18.71
C ALA A 17 2.93 11.78 -18.88
N LYS A 18 1.98 12.41 -19.62
CA LYS A 18 1.94 13.86 -19.89
C LYS A 18 0.69 14.56 -19.34
N GLY A 19 -0.26 13.78 -18.80
CA GLY A 19 -1.55 14.31 -18.31
C GLY A 19 -1.41 15.15 -17.03
N LYS A 20 -2.35 16.05 -16.78
CA LYS A 20 -2.50 16.82 -15.54
C LYS A 20 -2.72 15.91 -14.34
N TYR A 21 -3.41 14.80 -14.54
CA TYR A 21 -3.67 13.76 -13.55
C TYR A 21 -3.02 12.46 -13.97
N LEU A 22 -2.57 11.70 -12.99
CA LEU A 22 -1.93 10.39 -13.14
C LEU A 22 -2.84 9.35 -12.50
N PHE A 23 -3.46 8.49 -13.31
CA PHE A 23 -4.25 7.39 -12.79
C PHE A 23 -3.39 6.15 -12.67
N ILE A 24 -2.98 5.84 -11.45
CA ILE A 24 -2.17 4.67 -11.11
C ILE A 24 -3.14 3.54 -10.79
N ILE A 25 -3.04 2.45 -11.52
CA ILE A 25 -3.98 1.34 -11.44
C ILE A 25 -3.29 0.01 -11.71
N ASN A 26 -3.66 -1.03 -10.95
CA ASN A 26 -3.19 -2.38 -11.17
C ASN A 26 -3.81 -2.99 -12.44
N ASN A 27 -3.04 -3.83 -13.13
CA ASN A 27 -3.47 -4.52 -14.35
C ASN A 27 -4.50 -5.65 -14.10
N ASP A 28 -4.76 -6.02 -12.86
CA ASP A 28 -5.77 -6.99 -12.44
C ASP A 28 -7.06 -6.33 -11.90
N THR A 29 -7.30 -5.07 -12.30
CA THR A 29 -8.53 -4.34 -12.00
C THR A 29 -9.53 -4.44 -13.16
N VAL A 30 -10.80 -4.34 -12.82
CA VAL A 30 -11.93 -4.34 -13.77
C VAL A 30 -12.79 -3.13 -13.50
N PHE A 31 -13.20 -2.46 -14.57
CA PHE A 31 -14.18 -1.38 -14.54
C PHE A 31 -15.56 -1.94 -14.90
N LYS A 32 -16.55 -1.60 -14.09
CA LYS A 32 -17.96 -1.68 -14.43
C LYS A 32 -18.44 -0.22 -14.48
N ASP A 33 -19.33 0.28 -13.92
CA ASP A 33 -19.79 1.67 -13.95
C ASP A 33 -18.73 2.66 -13.45
N PHE A 34 -17.70 2.93 -14.28
CA PHE A 34 -16.51 3.70 -13.91
C PHE A 34 -16.71 5.20 -14.14
N TYR A 35 -16.87 5.95 -13.07
CA TYR A 35 -17.09 7.39 -13.12
C TYR A 35 -15.86 8.18 -12.66
N ILE A 36 -14.82 8.25 -13.52
CA ILE A 36 -13.56 8.92 -13.22
C ILE A 36 -13.72 10.42 -12.93
N GLN A 37 -14.76 11.07 -13.48
CA GLN A 37 -15.00 12.49 -13.25
C GLN A 37 -15.19 12.79 -11.77
N ALA A 38 -15.81 11.89 -10.99
CA ALA A 38 -15.95 12.06 -9.55
C ALA A 38 -14.59 12.16 -8.82
N LEU A 39 -13.59 11.40 -9.28
CA LEU A 39 -12.24 11.50 -8.71
C LEU A 39 -11.57 12.84 -9.07
N ILE A 40 -11.77 13.30 -10.31
CA ILE A 40 -11.24 14.60 -10.78
C ILE A 40 -11.90 15.74 -10.01
N ASP A 41 -13.22 15.75 -9.90
CA ASP A 41 -13.99 16.76 -9.16
C ASP A 41 -13.53 16.83 -7.70
N ARG A 42 -13.28 15.68 -7.07
CA ARG A 42 -12.73 15.61 -5.72
C ARG A 42 -11.32 16.20 -5.65
N LEU A 43 -10.43 15.86 -6.58
CA LEU A 43 -9.07 16.44 -6.62
C LEU A 43 -9.12 17.96 -6.77
N GLU A 44 -10.03 18.48 -7.61
CA GLU A 44 -10.14 19.91 -7.88
C GLU A 44 -10.90 20.68 -6.78
N SER A 45 -11.63 20.01 -5.90
CA SER A 45 -12.37 20.65 -4.81
C SER A 45 -11.47 21.35 -3.79
N SER A 46 -10.16 21.04 -3.76
CA SER A 46 -9.19 21.74 -2.93
C SER A 46 -7.76 21.58 -3.49
N PRO A 47 -6.95 22.66 -3.45
CA PRO A 47 -5.53 22.59 -3.82
C PRO A 47 -4.71 21.71 -2.86
N LYS A 48 -5.23 21.41 -1.66
CA LYS A 48 -4.58 20.53 -0.69
C LYS A 48 -4.77 19.05 -0.99
N ILE A 49 -5.71 18.66 -1.85
CA ILE A 49 -5.91 17.24 -2.18
C ILE A 49 -4.91 16.85 -3.26
N GLY A 50 -4.02 15.92 -2.94
CA GLY A 50 -2.98 15.42 -3.84
C GLY A 50 -3.32 14.06 -4.44
N ILE A 51 -4.07 13.22 -3.72
CA ILE A 51 -4.46 11.86 -4.13
C ILE A 51 -5.94 11.63 -3.81
N VAL A 52 -6.65 10.96 -4.73
CA VAL A 52 -8.01 10.46 -4.49
C VAL A 52 -8.07 8.99 -4.88
N CYS A 53 -8.61 8.16 -4.00
CA CYS A 53 -8.83 6.74 -4.24
C CYS A 53 -10.33 6.46 -4.43
N PRO A 54 -10.71 5.65 -5.42
CA PRO A 54 -12.10 5.17 -5.57
C PRO A 54 -12.46 4.18 -4.45
N LYS A 55 -13.73 3.83 -4.35
CA LYS A 55 -14.17 2.61 -3.68
C LYS A 55 -13.56 1.42 -4.41
N ILE A 56 -12.93 0.49 -3.66
CA ILE A 56 -12.39 -0.72 -4.26
C ILE A 56 -13.16 -1.91 -3.71
N ARG A 57 -13.65 -2.75 -4.62
CA ARG A 57 -14.36 -3.98 -4.32
C ARG A 57 -13.59 -5.18 -4.88
N PHE A 58 -13.71 -6.31 -4.24
CA PHE A 58 -13.17 -7.54 -4.82
C PHE A 58 -13.93 -7.92 -6.09
N ALA A 59 -13.23 -8.44 -7.09
CA ALA A 59 -13.82 -8.91 -8.35
C ALA A 59 -14.25 -10.39 -8.29
N TRP A 60 -14.61 -10.90 -7.10
CA TRP A 60 -15.05 -12.27 -6.86
C TRP A 60 -16.23 -12.34 -5.88
N GLY A 61 -16.95 -13.47 -5.88
CA GLY A 61 -18.12 -13.68 -5.03
C GLY A 61 -19.17 -12.59 -5.22
N ALA A 62 -19.76 -12.10 -4.12
CA ALA A 62 -20.70 -10.99 -4.10
C ALA A 62 -20.04 -9.60 -4.25
N ASN A 63 -18.80 -9.56 -4.67
CA ASN A 63 -17.99 -8.34 -4.77
C ASN A 63 -17.93 -7.56 -3.44
N PRO A 64 -17.46 -8.16 -2.32
CA PRO A 64 -17.37 -7.44 -1.06
C PRO A 64 -16.38 -6.27 -1.17
N ILE A 65 -16.48 -5.34 -0.22
CA ILE A 65 -15.61 -4.17 -0.18
C ILE A 65 -14.19 -4.61 0.16
N GLN A 66 -13.21 -4.11 -0.59
CA GLN A 66 -11.79 -4.25 -0.27
C GLN A 66 -11.27 -3.01 0.45
N TYR A 67 -11.76 -1.82 0.05
CA TYR A 67 -11.29 -0.55 0.56
C TYR A 67 -12.34 0.55 0.44
N ALA A 68 -12.61 1.19 1.56
CA ALA A 68 -13.37 2.43 1.70
C ALA A 68 -12.61 3.45 2.57
N GLY A 69 -11.27 3.51 2.42
CA GLY A 69 -10.36 4.27 3.25
C GLY A 69 -9.53 3.38 4.20
N TYR A 70 -8.59 3.97 4.89
CA TYR A 70 -7.75 3.31 5.90
C TYR A 70 -7.87 3.97 7.27
N THR A 71 -7.67 3.19 8.33
CA THR A 71 -7.36 3.73 9.66
C THR A 71 -5.89 4.18 9.72
N PRO A 72 -5.53 5.14 10.58
CA PRO A 72 -4.13 5.50 10.79
C PRO A 72 -3.27 4.30 11.23
N LEU A 73 -2.00 4.27 10.82
CA LEU A 73 -1.02 3.31 11.34
C LEU A 73 -0.77 3.54 12.82
N SER A 74 -0.83 2.48 13.59
CA SER A 74 -0.38 2.51 14.98
C SER A 74 1.12 2.82 15.03
N LYS A 75 1.50 3.81 15.84
CA LYS A 75 2.90 4.20 16.02
C LYS A 75 3.77 3.10 16.67
N MET A 76 3.16 2.12 17.31
CA MET A 76 3.88 1.01 17.95
C MET A 76 3.77 -0.27 17.13
N THR A 77 2.55 -0.69 16.77
CA THR A 77 2.35 -1.98 16.10
C THR A 77 2.55 -1.93 14.59
N VAL A 78 2.65 -0.73 13.99
CA VAL A 78 2.81 -0.52 12.54
C VAL A 78 1.72 -1.26 11.76
N ARG A 79 0.49 -1.19 12.25
CA ARG A 79 -0.70 -1.79 11.64
C ARG A 79 -1.79 -0.77 11.43
N ASN A 80 -2.48 -0.89 10.33
CA ASN A 80 -3.74 -0.23 10.02
C ASN A 80 -4.75 -1.25 9.53
N ARG A 81 -5.95 -0.82 9.25
CA ARG A 81 -7.01 -1.64 8.64
C ARG A 81 -7.64 -0.86 7.48
N ALA A 82 -7.98 -1.56 6.41
CA ALA A 82 -8.88 -1.02 5.42
C ALA A 82 -10.31 -1.00 5.99
N ILE A 83 -10.97 0.14 5.83
CA ILE A 83 -12.36 0.34 6.26
C ILE A 83 -13.25 -0.45 5.29
N GLY A 84 -14.21 -1.18 5.81
CA GLY A 84 -15.15 -2.00 5.03
C GLY A 84 -14.58 -3.32 4.49
N PHE A 85 -13.33 -3.69 4.81
CA PHE A 85 -12.69 -4.87 4.25
C PHE A 85 -13.47 -6.16 4.51
N GLY A 86 -13.89 -6.83 3.43
CA GLY A 86 -14.64 -8.07 3.47
C GLY A 86 -16.14 -7.89 3.70
N GLU A 87 -16.62 -6.68 3.92
CA GLU A 87 -18.04 -6.40 4.15
C GLU A 87 -18.82 -6.40 2.83
N GLU A 88 -20.09 -6.82 2.89
CA GLU A 88 -21.04 -6.60 1.82
C GLU A 88 -21.31 -5.09 1.65
N ASP A 89 -21.31 -4.59 0.40
CA ASP A 89 -21.62 -3.20 0.11
C ASP A 89 -23.14 -2.98 0.10
N LYS A 90 -23.64 -2.36 1.18
CA LYS A 90 -25.05 -1.98 1.37
C LYS A 90 -25.25 -0.47 1.32
N GLY A 91 -24.28 0.28 0.76
CA GLY A 91 -24.31 1.73 0.73
C GLY A 91 -23.82 2.40 2.03
N GLN A 92 -23.19 1.67 2.95
CA GLN A 92 -22.73 2.20 4.23
C GLN A 92 -21.49 3.11 4.12
N TYR A 93 -20.82 3.13 2.97
CA TYR A 93 -19.60 3.92 2.72
C TYR A 93 -19.74 4.87 1.52
N GLU A 94 -20.89 5.57 1.43
CA GLU A 94 -21.19 6.50 0.32
C GLU A 94 -20.78 7.96 0.60
N ILE A 95 -20.09 8.22 1.72
CA ILE A 95 -19.62 9.56 2.07
C ILE A 95 -18.11 9.65 1.80
N ALA A 96 -17.73 10.61 0.94
CA ALA A 96 -16.33 10.90 0.69
C ALA A 96 -15.65 11.50 1.95
N HIS A 97 -14.44 11.06 2.27
CA HIS A 97 -13.73 11.52 3.46
C HIS A 97 -12.20 11.45 3.28
N PRO A 98 -11.43 12.24 4.08
CA PRO A 98 -9.98 12.10 4.10
C PRO A 98 -9.57 10.72 4.62
N THR A 99 -8.53 10.16 4.02
CA THR A 99 -7.91 8.90 4.46
C THR A 99 -6.41 9.09 4.62
N PRO A 100 -5.76 8.45 5.59
CA PRO A 100 -4.31 8.63 5.79
C PRO A 100 -3.45 8.04 4.67
N TYR A 101 -3.96 7.05 3.94
CA TYR A 101 -3.17 6.35 2.92
C TYR A 101 -4.01 6.05 1.68
N ALA A 102 -3.35 6.10 0.52
CA ALA A 102 -3.88 5.61 -0.74
C ALA A 102 -3.84 4.08 -0.80
N HIS A 103 -4.67 3.49 -1.66
CA HIS A 103 -4.64 2.07 -1.94
C HIS A 103 -3.94 1.80 -3.28
N GLY A 104 -2.96 0.90 -3.28
CA GLY A 104 -2.13 0.61 -4.45
C GLY A 104 -2.87 0.08 -5.68
N ALA A 105 -4.07 -0.49 -5.51
CA ALA A 105 -4.82 -1.02 -6.64
C ALA A 105 -5.40 0.07 -7.56
N ALA A 106 -5.78 1.24 -7.02
CA ALA A 106 -6.26 2.37 -7.82
C ALA A 106 -6.16 3.69 -7.06
N MET A 107 -5.51 4.69 -7.66
CA MET A 107 -5.44 6.05 -7.14
C MET A 107 -5.26 7.08 -8.27
N LEU A 108 -5.97 8.19 -8.18
CA LEU A 108 -5.78 9.35 -9.05
C LEU A 108 -4.94 10.40 -8.33
N VAL A 109 -3.86 10.85 -8.96
CA VAL A 109 -2.84 11.72 -8.34
C VAL A 109 -2.66 12.98 -9.17
N LYS A 110 -2.55 14.15 -8.53
CA LYS A 110 -2.15 15.40 -9.21
C LYS A 110 -0.69 15.33 -9.62
N ARG A 111 -0.38 15.63 -10.88
CA ARG A 111 1.00 15.72 -11.37
C ARG A 111 1.82 16.75 -10.58
N GLU A 112 1.30 17.96 -10.38
CA GLU A 112 1.96 19.02 -9.61
C GLU A 112 2.33 18.59 -8.19
N ALA A 113 1.51 17.73 -7.57
CA ALA A 113 1.80 17.19 -6.26
C ALA A 113 2.94 16.17 -6.31
N VAL A 114 2.98 15.32 -7.35
CA VAL A 114 4.11 14.40 -7.57
C VAL A 114 5.41 15.15 -7.82
N GLU A 115 5.39 16.24 -8.58
CA GLU A 115 6.57 17.07 -8.86
C GLU A 115 7.16 17.68 -7.57
N LYS A 116 6.31 18.02 -6.59
CA LYS A 116 6.75 18.53 -5.27
C LYS A 116 7.16 17.44 -4.30
N VAL A 117 6.44 16.32 -4.29
CA VAL A 117 6.63 15.21 -3.32
C VAL A 117 7.73 14.27 -3.75
N GLY A 118 7.87 14.07 -5.06
CA GLY A 118 8.74 13.08 -5.67
C GLY A 118 8.04 11.76 -5.98
N LEU A 119 8.80 10.87 -6.61
CA LEU A 119 8.35 9.55 -7.07
C LEU A 119 8.16 8.55 -5.91
N MET A 120 7.55 7.43 -6.20
CA MET A 120 7.43 6.33 -5.23
C MET A 120 8.80 5.82 -4.77
N PRO A 121 8.99 5.53 -3.47
CA PRO A 121 10.26 5.01 -2.96
C PRO A 121 10.64 3.66 -3.56
N LEU A 122 11.82 3.56 -4.17
CA LEU A 122 12.30 2.34 -4.84
C LEU A 122 12.80 1.26 -3.86
N CYS A 123 12.94 1.58 -2.58
CA CYS A 123 13.52 0.67 -1.59
C CYS A 123 12.62 -0.53 -1.24
N TYR A 124 11.36 -0.51 -1.63
CA TYR A 124 10.38 -1.55 -1.26
C TYR A 124 10.35 -2.73 -2.24
N PHE A 125 10.30 -2.51 -3.53
CA PHE A 125 10.04 -3.43 -4.62
C PHE A 125 8.56 -3.87 -4.68
N LEU A 126 7.98 -4.35 -3.56
CA LEU A 126 6.59 -4.79 -3.45
C LEU A 126 6.13 -4.68 -1.99
N TYR A 127 4.94 -4.13 -1.75
CA TYR A 127 4.29 -3.82 -0.47
C TYR A 127 4.95 -2.70 0.34
N TYR A 128 4.12 -1.84 0.94
CA TYR A 128 4.44 -0.66 1.75
C TYR A 128 4.84 0.60 0.98
N GLU A 129 5.11 0.51 -0.31
CA GLU A 129 5.47 1.67 -1.13
C GLU A 129 4.37 2.72 -1.17
N GLU A 130 3.12 2.31 -1.33
CA GLU A 130 1.95 3.21 -1.36
C GLU A 130 1.72 3.88 0.01
N LEU A 131 1.99 3.17 1.10
CA LEU A 131 1.91 3.73 2.45
C LEU A 131 2.99 4.78 2.69
N ASP A 132 4.24 4.49 2.33
CA ASP A 132 5.33 5.46 2.48
C ASP A 132 5.13 6.68 1.56
N TRP A 133 4.73 6.45 0.32
CA TRP A 133 4.43 7.54 -0.61
C TRP A 133 3.29 8.42 -0.11
N SER A 134 2.23 7.82 0.44
CA SER A 134 1.15 8.55 1.12
C SER A 134 1.66 9.42 2.27
N MET A 135 2.59 8.89 3.09
CA MET A 135 3.23 9.66 4.16
C MET A 135 4.10 10.81 3.60
N MET A 136 4.74 10.64 2.45
CA MET A 136 5.46 11.73 1.78
C MET A 136 4.50 12.86 1.36
N PHE A 137 3.34 12.52 0.77
CA PHE A 137 2.30 13.50 0.43
C PHE A 137 1.79 14.24 1.67
N THR A 138 1.49 13.53 2.74
CA THR A 138 1.01 14.15 4.00
C THR A 138 2.06 15.07 4.61
N ARG A 139 3.35 14.69 4.60
CA ARG A 139 4.45 15.57 5.06
C ARG A 139 4.62 16.84 4.21
N ALA A 140 4.30 16.75 2.93
CA ALA A 140 4.31 17.89 2.02
C ALA A 140 3.03 18.77 2.13
N GLY A 141 2.12 18.46 3.06
CA GLY A 141 0.91 19.23 3.31
C GLY A 141 -0.29 18.84 2.45
N TYR A 142 -0.18 17.76 1.67
CA TYR A 142 -1.30 17.25 0.88
C TYR A 142 -2.19 16.30 1.68
N GLN A 143 -3.46 16.25 1.28
CA GLN A 143 -4.47 15.32 1.76
C GLN A 143 -4.67 14.19 0.74
N ILE A 144 -5.08 13.04 1.26
CA ILE A 144 -5.51 11.87 0.49
C ILE A 144 -6.98 11.66 0.80
N TRP A 145 -7.81 11.42 -0.22
CA TRP A 145 -9.25 11.28 -0.06
C TRP A 145 -9.76 9.96 -0.63
N TYR A 146 -10.80 9.45 -0.01
CA TYR A 146 -11.66 8.39 -0.53
C TYR A 146 -12.88 9.03 -1.21
N GLU A 147 -13.22 8.56 -2.42
CA GLU A 147 -14.38 9.02 -3.19
C GLU A 147 -15.23 7.82 -3.63
N PRO A 148 -16.41 7.60 -3.01
CA PRO A 148 -17.24 6.42 -3.27
C PRO A 148 -17.98 6.44 -4.62
N LYS A 149 -18.19 7.61 -5.23
CA LYS A 149 -18.91 7.73 -6.51
C LYS A 149 -18.18 7.08 -7.68
N CYS A 150 -16.91 6.73 -7.50
CA CYS A 150 -16.15 5.92 -8.44
C CYS A 150 -15.82 4.58 -7.81
N THR A 151 -16.13 3.48 -8.48
CA THR A 151 -15.86 2.12 -7.98
C THR A 151 -14.98 1.36 -8.96
N VAL A 152 -13.98 0.65 -8.40
CA VAL A 152 -13.07 -0.23 -9.14
C VAL A 152 -13.15 -1.63 -8.53
N TYR A 153 -13.12 -2.66 -9.39
CA TYR A 153 -13.11 -4.07 -8.96
C TYR A 153 -11.71 -4.66 -9.14
N HIS A 154 -11.16 -5.23 -8.08
CA HIS A 154 -9.79 -5.73 -8.05
C HIS A 154 -9.77 -7.25 -7.81
N LYS A 155 -9.05 -7.99 -8.66
CA LYS A 155 -9.00 -9.46 -8.58
C LYS A 155 -8.12 -9.97 -7.44
N GLU A 156 -7.30 -9.15 -6.87
CA GLU A 156 -6.31 -9.33 -5.80
C GLU A 156 -5.58 -10.68 -5.74
N SER A 157 -4.27 -10.62 -5.58
CA SER A 157 -3.40 -11.74 -5.15
C SER A 157 -3.32 -12.95 -6.07
N GLN A 158 -3.68 -12.86 -7.33
CA GLN A 158 -3.43 -13.97 -8.28
C GLN A 158 -1.94 -14.16 -8.57
N ALA A 159 -1.14 -13.07 -8.49
CA ALA A 159 0.29 -13.12 -8.84
C ALA A 159 1.22 -13.60 -7.71
N THR A 160 0.88 -13.38 -6.43
CA THR A 160 1.80 -13.65 -5.32
C THR A 160 1.33 -14.71 -4.33
N GLY A 161 0.05 -15.09 -4.34
CA GLY A 161 -0.55 -16.01 -3.36
C GLY A 161 -0.57 -15.44 -1.93
N GLN A 162 -1.64 -15.69 -1.16
CA GLN A 162 -1.79 -15.11 0.19
C GLN A 162 -0.74 -15.60 1.20
N ASN A 163 -0.20 -16.81 1.02
CA ASN A 163 0.78 -17.45 1.92
C ASN A 163 2.05 -17.83 1.18
N SER A 164 2.62 -16.93 0.35
CA SER A 164 3.86 -17.21 -0.37
C SER A 164 5.09 -16.75 0.41
N PRO A 165 6.25 -17.43 0.27
CA PRO A 165 7.52 -16.98 0.83
C PRO A 165 7.92 -15.59 0.34
N LEU A 166 7.65 -15.27 -0.92
CA LEU A 166 7.93 -13.95 -1.51
C LEU A 166 7.16 -12.84 -0.76
N ARG A 167 5.86 -13.04 -0.55
CA ARG A 167 5.03 -12.09 0.20
C ARG A 167 5.50 -11.94 1.64
N THR A 168 5.79 -13.05 2.31
CA THR A 168 6.28 -13.07 3.70
C THR A 168 7.58 -12.31 3.83
N TYR A 169 8.54 -12.53 2.93
CA TYR A 169 9.80 -11.82 2.89
C TYR A 169 9.61 -10.30 2.77
N PHE A 170 8.88 -9.84 1.74
CA PHE A 170 8.72 -8.40 1.51
C PHE A 170 7.91 -7.73 2.61
N ILE A 171 6.81 -8.32 3.09
CA ILE A 171 6.03 -7.74 4.18
C ILE A 171 6.89 -7.61 5.44
N THR A 172 7.66 -8.62 5.79
CA THR A 172 8.54 -8.57 6.97
C THR A 172 9.60 -7.49 6.81
N ARG A 173 10.42 -7.55 5.77
CA ARG A 173 11.50 -6.58 5.52
C ARG A 173 10.99 -5.14 5.44
N ASN A 174 9.94 -4.93 4.65
CA ASN A 174 9.46 -3.59 4.30
C ASN A 174 8.76 -2.91 5.46
N ARG A 175 8.18 -3.67 6.38
CA ARG A 175 7.62 -3.11 7.61
C ARG A 175 8.69 -2.48 8.51
N PHE A 176 9.86 -3.08 8.62
CA PHE A 176 11.02 -2.47 9.28
C PHE A 176 11.52 -1.24 8.51
N LYS A 177 11.58 -1.30 7.17
CA LYS A 177 11.96 -0.15 6.33
C LYS A 177 10.99 1.02 6.47
N LEU A 178 9.68 0.75 6.57
CA LEU A 178 8.68 1.80 6.79
C LEU A 178 8.93 2.52 8.12
N VAL A 179 9.22 1.78 9.20
CA VAL A 179 9.61 2.36 10.50
C VAL A 179 10.89 3.16 10.37
N GLN A 180 11.91 2.62 9.70
CA GLN A 180 13.19 3.31 9.50
C GLN A 180 13.04 4.68 8.86
N ARG A 181 12.17 4.78 7.84
CA ARG A 181 11.98 5.98 7.02
C ARG A 181 11.02 6.99 7.62
N ASN A 182 10.01 6.53 8.37
CA ASN A 182 8.86 7.35 8.71
C ASN A 182 8.66 7.58 10.20
N TYR A 183 9.33 6.83 11.08
CA TYR A 183 9.17 6.97 12.52
C TYR A 183 10.39 7.66 13.13
N GLY A 184 10.13 8.54 14.12
CA GLY A 184 11.17 9.27 14.86
C GLY A 184 11.05 9.07 16.37
N GLY A 185 12.08 9.54 17.11
CA GLY A 185 12.10 9.53 18.57
C GLY A 185 11.87 8.15 19.18
N ILE A 186 11.20 8.13 20.33
CA ILE A 186 10.93 6.90 21.10
C ILE A 186 10.04 5.91 20.31
N TYR A 187 9.10 6.41 19.49
CA TYR A 187 8.20 5.54 18.73
C TYR A 187 8.92 4.65 17.72
N LYS A 188 10.03 5.11 17.17
CA LYS A 188 10.86 4.29 16.28
C LYS A 188 11.40 3.05 17.00
N TRP A 189 11.92 3.24 18.20
CA TRP A 189 12.49 2.16 19.01
C TRP A 189 11.41 1.23 19.56
N LEU A 190 10.27 1.76 20.01
CA LEU A 190 9.13 0.95 20.45
C LEU A 190 8.58 0.09 19.30
N ALA A 191 8.48 0.65 18.09
CA ALA A 191 8.05 -0.11 16.92
C ALA A 191 9.07 -1.22 16.57
N TYR A 192 10.38 -0.95 16.60
CA TYR A 192 11.37 -1.99 16.39
C TYR A 192 11.31 -3.08 17.46
N ALA A 193 11.23 -2.70 18.73
CA ALA A 193 11.10 -3.67 19.82
C ALA A 193 9.86 -4.55 19.62
N TYR A 194 8.72 -3.96 19.28
CA TYR A 194 7.50 -4.71 18.98
C TYR A 194 7.67 -5.65 17.77
N LEU A 195 8.29 -5.19 16.70
CA LEU A 195 8.49 -6.00 15.50
C LEU A 195 9.45 -7.17 15.76
N PHE A 196 10.54 -6.96 16.48
CA PHE A 196 11.51 -8.01 16.81
C PHE A 196 10.99 -8.96 17.88
N CYS A 197 10.54 -8.43 19.04
CA CYS A 197 10.22 -9.27 20.19
C CYS A 197 8.83 -9.91 20.10
N VAL A 198 7.86 -9.24 19.48
CA VAL A 198 6.48 -9.75 19.42
C VAL A 198 6.16 -10.36 18.06
N VAL A 199 6.35 -9.60 16.98
CA VAL A 199 5.90 -10.06 15.65
C VAL A 199 6.79 -11.18 15.13
N ALA A 200 8.10 -11.01 15.14
CA ALA A 200 9.03 -12.02 14.63
C ALA A 200 8.94 -13.31 15.45
N THR A 201 8.84 -13.23 16.78
CA THR A 201 8.68 -14.40 17.65
C THR A 201 7.37 -15.11 17.41
N ARG A 202 6.24 -14.38 17.40
CA ARG A 202 4.91 -14.94 17.13
C ARG A 202 4.85 -15.64 15.77
N ASP A 203 5.32 -14.97 14.72
CA ASP A 203 5.26 -15.50 13.35
C ASP A 203 6.24 -16.67 13.20
N GLY A 204 7.42 -16.61 13.83
CA GLY A 204 8.39 -17.69 13.87
C GLY A 204 7.82 -18.95 14.53
N ILE A 205 7.23 -18.83 15.73
CA ILE A 205 6.56 -19.95 16.42
C ILE A 205 5.42 -20.50 15.57
N LYS A 206 4.56 -19.64 15.01
CA LYS A 206 3.45 -20.03 14.16
C LYS A 206 3.92 -20.85 12.96
N PHE A 207 4.92 -20.36 12.22
CA PHE A 207 5.44 -21.05 11.04
C PHE A 207 6.10 -22.39 11.40
N ALA A 208 6.91 -22.43 12.45
CA ALA A 208 7.54 -23.66 12.92
C ALA A 208 6.50 -24.71 13.36
N PHE A 209 5.49 -24.31 14.15
CA PHE A 209 4.45 -25.21 14.65
C PHE A 209 3.61 -25.82 13.53
N HIS A 210 3.36 -25.08 12.43
CA HIS A 210 2.61 -25.57 11.27
C HIS A 210 3.51 -26.21 10.20
N GLY A 211 4.82 -26.36 10.42
CA GLY A 211 5.76 -26.92 9.45
C GLY A 211 6.04 -26.05 8.22
N HIS A 212 5.71 -24.76 8.27
CA HIS A 212 5.94 -23.80 7.17
C HIS A 212 7.38 -23.25 7.22
N TRP A 213 8.36 -24.12 7.03
CA TRP A 213 9.79 -23.78 7.11
C TRP A 213 10.23 -22.79 6.02
N ASP A 214 9.58 -22.83 4.86
CA ASP A 214 9.76 -21.89 3.76
C ASP A 214 9.35 -20.46 4.15
N LEU A 215 8.23 -20.29 4.83
CA LEU A 215 7.76 -18.99 5.34
C LEU A 215 8.65 -18.49 6.48
N LEU A 216 9.08 -19.38 7.38
CA LEU A 216 10.02 -19.06 8.45
C LEU A 216 11.35 -18.55 7.87
N SER A 217 11.92 -19.28 6.91
CA SER A 217 13.15 -18.90 6.22
C SER A 217 13.00 -17.55 5.52
N ALA A 218 11.87 -17.31 4.85
CA ALA A 218 11.59 -16.05 4.17
C ALA A 218 11.48 -14.87 5.16
N ALA A 219 10.82 -15.06 6.31
CA ALA A 219 10.70 -14.04 7.35
C ALA A 219 12.08 -13.70 7.94
N LEU A 220 12.88 -14.71 8.33
CA LEU A 220 14.23 -14.51 8.85
C LEU A 220 15.13 -13.80 7.84
N ARG A 221 15.09 -14.20 6.56
CA ARG A 221 15.82 -13.53 5.48
C ARG A 221 15.39 -12.06 5.34
N GLY A 222 14.08 -11.78 5.43
CA GLY A 222 13.57 -10.41 5.41
C GLY A 222 14.13 -9.54 6.53
N ILE A 223 14.23 -10.07 7.74
CA ILE A 223 14.84 -9.38 8.90
C ILE A 223 16.33 -9.16 8.66
N CYS A 224 17.07 -10.21 8.26
CA CYS A 224 18.50 -10.11 7.99
C CYS A 224 18.80 -9.08 6.88
N ASP A 225 18.05 -9.11 5.78
CA ASP A 225 18.26 -8.17 4.67
C ASP A 225 17.94 -6.72 5.08
N PHE A 226 16.97 -6.52 5.98
CA PHE A 226 16.76 -5.20 6.57
C PHE A 226 17.98 -4.78 7.42
N MET A 227 18.47 -5.63 8.30
CA MET A 227 19.60 -5.33 9.20
C MET A 227 20.89 -5.03 8.44
N PHE A 228 21.17 -5.77 7.38
CA PHE A 228 22.39 -5.63 6.56
C PHE A 228 22.21 -4.76 5.31
N ASN A 229 21.06 -4.10 5.16
CA ASN A 229 20.70 -3.28 4.01
C ASN A 229 20.85 -4.00 2.65
N LYS A 230 20.48 -5.28 2.61
CA LYS A 230 20.55 -6.13 1.41
C LYS A 230 19.18 -6.26 0.73
N GLN A 231 19.18 -6.77 -0.51
CA GLN A 231 17.97 -7.09 -1.29
C GLN A 231 18.14 -8.44 -1.99
N SER A 232 18.29 -9.51 -1.23
CA SER A 232 18.65 -10.85 -1.74
C SER A 232 17.62 -11.50 -2.68
N TYR A 233 16.35 -11.04 -2.68
CA TYR A 233 15.28 -11.62 -3.51
C TYR A 233 15.19 -11.06 -4.94
N ILE A 234 15.92 -9.99 -5.25
CA ILE A 234 15.82 -9.28 -6.54
C ILE A 234 16.92 -9.72 -7.53
N THR A 235 17.87 -10.51 -7.08
CA THR A 235 19.10 -10.85 -7.83
C THR A 235 19.07 -12.21 -8.52
N LYS A 236 17.88 -12.73 -8.89
CA LYS A 236 17.80 -13.92 -9.76
C LYS A 236 16.78 -13.73 -10.86
#